data_a6cc6002eeededb81b77823bddd957c1
#
_entry.id   a6cc6002eeededb81b77823bddd957c1
#
_cell.length_a   1.000
_cell.length_b   1.000
_cell.length_c   1.000
_cell.angle_alpha   90.00
_cell.angle_beta   90.00
_cell.angle_gamma   90.00
#
_symmetry.space_group_name_H-M   'P 1'
#
loop_
_entity.id
_entity.type
_entity.pdbx_description
1 polymer ?
#
loop_
_entity_poly.entity_id
_entity_poly.type
_entity_poly.pdbx_seq_one_letter_code
_entity_poly.pdbx_strand_id
1 'polypeptide(L)'
;MGRPVSFDRDGTIEAATNLYWQSGVAGTSFNEVSRALNVSKPTLYRYFGDEDGLLSAALEHYVSQRTLHPELLNATGDLRTDLNAWFGLQIDDLYERHSDGTTPTGCLLMECIQLGKTLGARTTATVHRAIHEFLEMIEDRLVIAKEAGQLRPDIDIKAAVHLVAGQMIVVKNVVLIGEPKEGVKCMVALAIDGITT
;
A
#
# COMPACT_ATOMS: atom_id res chain seq x y z
N MET A 1 -29.86 -34.37 -5.44
CA MET A 1 -29.25 -33.33 -6.25
C MET A 1 -28.71 -32.27 -5.29
N GLY A 2 -27.37 -32.19 -5.14
CA GLY A 2 -26.76 -31.17 -4.29
C GLY A 2 -26.97 -29.78 -4.90
N ARG A 3 -27.31 -28.81 -4.05
CA ARG A 3 -27.43 -27.38 -4.43
C ARG A 3 -26.09 -26.98 -5.04
N PRO A 4 -26.05 -26.31 -6.21
CA PRO A 4 -24.77 -25.80 -6.76
C PRO A 4 -24.10 -24.94 -5.69
N VAL A 5 -22.88 -25.26 -5.34
CA VAL A 5 -22.08 -24.42 -4.46
C VAL A 5 -21.97 -23.06 -5.17
N SER A 6 -22.52 -22.01 -4.58
CA SER A 6 -22.41 -20.67 -5.12
C SER A 6 -20.92 -20.30 -5.12
N PHE A 7 -20.41 -19.75 -6.24
CA PHE A 7 -19.04 -19.27 -6.31
C PHE A 7 -18.83 -18.16 -5.27
N ASP A 8 -17.85 -18.38 -4.43
CA ASP A 8 -17.41 -17.39 -3.44
C ASP A 8 -16.43 -16.40 -4.12
N ARG A 9 -16.98 -15.26 -4.54
CA ARG A 9 -16.21 -14.22 -5.22
C ARG A 9 -15.22 -13.55 -4.27
N ASP A 10 -15.64 -13.21 -3.06
CA ASP A 10 -14.85 -12.43 -2.11
C ASP A 10 -13.71 -13.28 -1.54
N GLY A 11 -13.99 -14.52 -1.15
CA GLY A 11 -12.94 -15.48 -0.75
C GLY A 11 -11.95 -15.78 -1.89
N THR A 12 -12.41 -15.77 -3.16
CA THR A 12 -11.51 -15.91 -4.32
C THR A 12 -10.61 -14.68 -4.49
N ILE A 13 -11.12 -13.46 -4.28
CA ILE A 13 -10.34 -12.23 -4.34
C ILE A 13 -9.27 -12.23 -3.22
N GLU A 14 -9.67 -12.52 -1.99
CA GLU A 14 -8.75 -12.60 -0.86
C GLU A 14 -7.62 -13.61 -1.11
N ALA A 15 -7.96 -14.81 -1.53
CA ALA A 15 -6.96 -15.85 -1.83
C ALA A 15 -6.06 -15.49 -3.02
N ALA A 16 -6.61 -14.85 -4.06
CA ALA A 16 -5.82 -14.33 -5.19
C ALA A 16 -4.89 -13.19 -4.74
N THR A 17 -5.35 -12.29 -3.87
CA THR A 17 -4.54 -11.23 -3.29
C THR A 17 -3.33 -11.80 -2.56
N ASN A 18 -3.55 -12.79 -1.70
CA ASN A 18 -2.48 -13.45 -0.96
C ASN A 18 -1.49 -14.15 -1.91
N LEU A 19 -1.98 -14.81 -2.95
CA LEU A 19 -1.14 -15.48 -3.94
C LEU A 19 -0.25 -14.49 -4.70
N TYR A 20 -0.82 -13.39 -5.23
CA TYR A 20 -0.07 -12.33 -5.89
C TYR A 20 0.96 -11.69 -4.96
N TRP A 21 0.57 -11.44 -3.72
CA TRP A 21 1.47 -10.82 -2.74
C TRP A 21 2.65 -11.74 -2.34
N GLN A 22 2.41 -13.06 -2.24
CA GLN A 22 3.45 -14.03 -1.86
C GLN A 22 4.37 -14.42 -3.02
N SER A 23 3.81 -14.61 -4.22
CA SER A 23 4.52 -15.18 -5.36
C SER A 23 4.96 -14.13 -6.39
N GLY A 24 4.50 -12.88 -6.21
CA GLY A 24 4.70 -11.79 -7.17
C GLY A 24 3.71 -11.84 -8.33
N VAL A 25 3.37 -10.65 -8.83
CA VAL A 25 2.43 -10.49 -9.95
C VAL A 25 3.01 -11.08 -11.24
N ALA A 26 4.28 -10.77 -11.53
CA ALA A 26 4.94 -11.25 -12.76
C ALA A 26 5.10 -12.77 -12.82
N GLY A 27 5.20 -13.42 -11.65
CA GLY A 27 5.33 -14.88 -11.53
C GLY A 27 4.01 -15.63 -11.46
N THR A 28 2.85 -14.94 -11.41
CA THR A 28 1.55 -15.55 -11.11
C THR A 28 0.60 -15.46 -12.30
N SER A 29 0.58 -16.49 -13.12
CA SER A 29 -0.35 -16.63 -14.25
C SER A 29 -1.77 -17.00 -13.80
N PHE A 30 -2.75 -16.76 -14.66
CA PHE A 30 -4.15 -17.17 -14.45
C PHE A 30 -4.30 -18.71 -14.29
N ASN A 31 -3.36 -19.47 -14.88
CA ASN A 31 -3.28 -20.92 -14.68
C ASN A 31 -2.89 -21.29 -13.25
N GLU A 32 -1.92 -20.58 -12.68
CA GLU A 32 -1.46 -20.78 -11.32
C GLU A 32 -2.53 -20.38 -10.33
N VAL A 33 -3.19 -19.24 -10.54
CA VAL A 33 -4.35 -18.82 -9.74
C VAL A 33 -5.44 -19.88 -9.78
N SER A 34 -5.86 -20.34 -10.98
CA SER A 34 -6.89 -21.37 -11.15
C SER A 34 -6.56 -22.65 -10.36
N ARG A 35 -5.29 -23.08 -10.42
CA ARG A 35 -4.83 -24.28 -9.73
C ARG A 35 -4.75 -24.07 -8.21
N ALA A 36 -4.15 -22.99 -7.76
CA ALA A 36 -3.95 -22.70 -6.34
C ALA A 36 -5.29 -22.53 -5.60
N LEU A 37 -6.25 -21.85 -6.24
CA LEU A 37 -7.57 -21.60 -5.64
C LEU A 37 -8.59 -22.71 -5.92
N ASN A 38 -8.22 -23.75 -6.69
CA ASN A 38 -9.15 -24.80 -7.14
C ASN A 38 -10.43 -24.25 -7.80
N VAL A 39 -10.29 -23.15 -8.55
CA VAL A 39 -11.36 -22.49 -9.29
C VAL A 39 -11.12 -22.67 -10.78
N SER A 40 -12.14 -23.13 -11.52
CA SER A 40 -11.98 -23.32 -12.96
C SER A 40 -11.74 -22.00 -13.71
N LYS A 41 -10.89 -22.01 -14.74
CA LYS A 41 -10.68 -20.83 -15.58
C LYS A 41 -11.97 -20.24 -16.16
N PRO A 42 -12.92 -21.03 -16.71
CA PRO A 42 -14.18 -20.49 -17.17
C PRO A 42 -14.94 -19.72 -16.09
N THR A 43 -14.82 -20.16 -14.82
CA THR A 43 -15.41 -19.45 -13.66
C THR A 43 -14.69 -18.12 -13.43
N LEU A 44 -13.35 -18.12 -13.41
CA LEU A 44 -12.57 -16.89 -13.26
C LEU A 44 -12.87 -15.89 -14.39
N TYR A 45 -12.88 -16.35 -15.66
CA TYR A 45 -13.26 -15.50 -16.80
C TYR A 45 -14.67 -14.92 -16.66
N ARG A 46 -15.61 -15.72 -16.20
CA ARG A 46 -17.01 -15.27 -16.03
C ARG A 46 -17.16 -14.16 -14.98
N TYR A 47 -16.39 -14.22 -13.89
CA TYR A 47 -16.52 -13.26 -12.78
C TYR A 47 -15.59 -12.07 -12.87
N PHE A 48 -14.41 -12.23 -13.47
CA PHE A 48 -13.39 -11.19 -13.52
C PHE A 48 -13.10 -10.68 -14.94
N GLY A 49 -13.57 -11.40 -15.96
CA GLY A 49 -13.39 -11.07 -17.37
C GLY A 49 -12.08 -11.60 -17.94
N ASP A 50 -10.95 -11.22 -17.34
CA ASP A 50 -9.60 -11.61 -17.74
C ASP A 50 -8.62 -11.52 -16.56
N GLU A 51 -7.32 -11.74 -16.82
CA GLU A 51 -6.26 -11.65 -15.82
C GLU A 51 -6.15 -10.25 -15.20
N ASP A 52 -6.32 -9.21 -16.02
CA ASP A 52 -6.30 -7.82 -15.56
C ASP A 52 -7.45 -7.51 -14.59
N GLY A 53 -8.64 -8.05 -14.84
CA GLY A 53 -9.79 -7.86 -13.95
C GLY A 53 -9.62 -8.55 -12.60
N LEU A 54 -9.00 -9.73 -12.56
CA LEU A 54 -8.72 -10.41 -11.30
C LEU A 54 -7.61 -9.69 -10.52
N LEU A 55 -6.53 -9.29 -11.19
CA LEU A 55 -5.44 -8.56 -10.55
C LEU A 55 -5.92 -7.19 -10.01
N SER A 56 -6.75 -6.49 -10.80
CA SER A 56 -7.37 -5.23 -10.36
C SER A 56 -8.20 -5.42 -9.09
N ALA A 57 -9.07 -6.47 -9.05
CA ALA A 57 -9.88 -6.78 -7.88
C ALA A 57 -9.03 -7.17 -6.66
N ALA A 58 -7.96 -7.95 -6.88
CA ALA A 58 -7.03 -8.33 -5.83
C ALA A 58 -6.26 -7.11 -5.27
N LEU A 59 -5.84 -6.18 -6.14
CA LEU A 59 -5.17 -4.95 -5.73
C LEU A 59 -6.13 -4.01 -4.97
N GLU A 60 -7.38 -3.88 -5.39
CA GLU A 60 -8.41 -3.13 -4.66
C GLU A 60 -8.60 -3.70 -3.25
N HIS A 61 -8.74 -5.02 -3.14
CA HIS A 61 -8.84 -5.69 -1.85
C HIS A 61 -7.60 -5.44 -1.00
N TYR A 62 -6.39 -5.60 -1.56
CA TYR A 62 -5.13 -5.33 -0.86
C TYR A 62 -5.08 -3.90 -0.30
N VAL A 63 -5.45 -2.91 -1.11
CA VAL A 63 -5.43 -1.50 -0.69
C VAL A 63 -6.48 -1.24 0.40
N SER A 64 -7.68 -1.81 0.27
CA SER A 64 -8.77 -1.64 1.26
C SER A 64 -8.46 -2.25 2.63
N GLN A 65 -7.64 -3.31 2.67
CA GLN A 65 -7.21 -3.95 3.92
C GLN A 65 -6.07 -3.21 4.62
N ARG A 66 -5.48 -2.22 3.96
CA ARG A 66 -4.39 -1.43 4.56
C ARG A 66 -4.97 -0.32 5.42
N THR A 67 -4.77 -0.45 6.71
CA THR A 67 -5.10 0.62 7.65
C THR A 67 -3.98 1.67 7.59
N LEU A 68 -4.23 2.77 6.90
CA LEU A 68 -3.28 3.89 6.83
C LEU A 68 -3.39 4.83 8.04
N HIS A 69 -4.38 4.60 8.92
CA HIS A 69 -4.60 5.40 10.13
C HIS A 69 -4.61 6.92 9.87
N PRO A 70 -5.47 7.42 8.95
CA PRO A 70 -5.51 8.83 8.61
C PRO A 70 -5.85 9.72 9.82
N GLU A 71 -6.52 9.17 10.83
CA GLU A 71 -6.83 9.83 12.10
C GLU A 71 -5.56 10.26 12.86
N LEU A 72 -4.44 9.58 12.70
CA LEU A 72 -3.18 9.94 13.35
C LEU A 72 -2.51 11.15 12.70
N LEU A 73 -2.81 11.44 11.43
CA LEU A 73 -2.23 12.58 10.74
C LEU A 73 -2.69 13.94 11.29
N ASN A 74 -3.74 13.95 12.12
CA ASN A 74 -4.24 15.16 12.77
C ASN A 74 -4.72 14.90 14.20
N ALA A 75 -4.07 14.00 14.92
CA ALA A 75 -4.51 13.56 16.25
C ALA A 75 -4.26 14.61 17.34
N THR A 76 -3.13 15.32 17.26
CA THR A 76 -2.73 16.33 18.24
C THR A 76 -2.84 17.75 17.69
N GLY A 77 -2.91 17.92 16.38
CA GLY A 77 -2.85 19.19 15.68
C GLY A 77 -1.43 19.72 15.50
N ASP A 78 -0.40 19.05 16.04
CA ASP A 78 1.01 19.35 15.82
C ASP A 78 1.56 18.45 14.72
N LEU A 79 1.98 19.01 13.58
CA LEU A 79 2.40 18.25 12.41
C LEU A 79 3.55 17.29 12.69
N ARG A 80 4.58 17.76 13.43
CA ARG A 80 5.76 16.96 13.74
C ARG A 80 5.41 15.74 14.59
N THR A 81 4.60 15.96 15.62
CA THR A 81 4.13 14.90 16.52
C THR A 81 3.26 13.90 15.76
N ASP A 82 2.31 14.39 14.97
CA ASP A 82 1.36 13.56 14.24
C ASP A 82 2.05 12.70 13.17
N LEU A 83 2.96 13.27 12.36
CA LEU A 83 3.72 12.51 11.37
C LEU A 83 4.63 11.47 12.02
N ASN A 84 5.31 11.80 13.12
CA ASN A 84 6.16 10.83 13.82
C ASN A 84 5.33 9.67 14.40
N ALA A 85 4.15 9.94 14.95
CA ALA A 85 3.25 8.91 15.47
C ALA A 85 2.73 8.02 14.32
N TRP A 86 2.32 8.65 13.21
CA TRP A 86 1.81 7.94 12.04
C TRP A 86 2.88 7.01 11.43
N PHE A 87 4.08 7.51 11.18
CA PHE A 87 5.19 6.68 10.69
C PHE A 87 5.61 5.63 11.71
N GLY A 88 5.62 5.98 13.01
CA GLY A 88 5.96 5.06 14.09
C GLY A 88 5.10 3.80 14.04
N LEU A 89 3.79 3.96 13.91
CA LEU A 89 2.87 2.83 13.78
C LEU A 89 3.13 1.99 12.51
N GLN A 90 3.37 2.64 11.36
CA GLN A 90 3.69 1.93 10.12
C GLN A 90 5.00 1.15 10.21
N ILE A 91 6.01 1.72 10.86
CA ILE A 91 7.31 1.07 11.09
C ILE A 91 7.12 -0.12 12.03
N ASP A 92 6.40 0.05 13.14
CA ASP A 92 6.17 -1.01 14.12
C ASP A 92 5.48 -2.22 13.48
N ASP A 93 4.43 -1.99 12.69
CA ASP A 93 3.72 -3.03 11.93
C ASP A 93 4.63 -3.76 10.92
N LEU A 94 5.51 -3.03 10.21
CA LEU A 94 6.46 -3.63 9.29
C LEU A 94 7.46 -4.56 9.99
N TYR A 95 7.99 -4.15 11.15
CA TYR A 95 8.93 -5.01 11.90
C TYR A 95 8.24 -6.23 12.51
N GLU A 96 7.01 -6.11 12.98
CA GLU A 96 6.22 -7.24 13.47
C GLU A 96 6.03 -8.27 12.37
N ARG A 97 5.56 -7.85 11.19
CA ARG A 97 5.39 -8.73 10.03
C ARG A 97 6.69 -9.35 9.53
N HIS A 98 7.79 -8.60 9.56
CA HIS A 98 9.10 -9.12 9.15
C HIS A 98 9.63 -10.17 10.11
N SER A 99 9.31 -10.05 11.40
CA SER A 99 9.81 -10.96 12.45
C SER A 99 9.12 -12.32 12.44
N ASP A 100 7.87 -12.43 12.01
CA ASP A 100 7.11 -13.68 11.99
C ASP A 100 7.45 -14.59 10.80
N GLY A 101 8.06 -14.02 9.75
CA GLY A 101 8.50 -14.73 8.54
C GLY A 101 7.37 -15.35 7.72
N THR A 102 6.12 -15.15 8.12
CA THR A 102 4.93 -15.74 7.48
C THR A 102 4.24 -14.77 6.53
N THR A 103 4.39 -13.48 6.79
CA THR A 103 3.77 -12.43 5.99
C THR A 103 4.76 -11.89 4.96
N PRO A 104 4.36 -11.75 3.68
CA PRO A 104 5.21 -11.14 2.68
C PRO A 104 5.61 -9.72 3.09
N THR A 105 6.90 -9.42 3.03
CA THR A 105 7.44 -8.11 3.39
C THR A 105 7.26 -7.07 2.30
N GLY A 106 6.96 -7.51 1.07
CA GLY A 106 6.71 -6.66 -0.10
C GLY A 106 5.41 -5.86 -0.02
N CYS A 107 5.20 -5.02 -1.01
CA CYS A 107 3.98 -4.23 -1.19
C CYS A 107 3.41 -4.50 -2.58
N LEU A 108 2.25 -5.16 -2.67
CA LEU A 108 1.62 -5.49 -3.94
C LEU A 108 1.37 -4.25 -4.81
N LEU A 109 0.97 -3.12 -4.20
CA LEU A 109 0.81 -1.86 -4.92
C LEU A 109 2.14 -1.37 -5.53
N MET A 110 3.24 -1.43 -4.78
CA MET A 110 4.56 -1.03 -5.29
C MET A 110 5.06 -1.94 -6.41
N GLU A 111 4.81 -3.24 -6.30
CA GLU A 111 5.12 -4.18 -7.38
C GLU A 111 4.34 -3.83 -8.65
N CYS A 112 3.03 -3.56 -8.53
CA CYS A 112 2.23 -3.09 -9.67
C CYS A 112 2.78 -1.78 -10.25
N ILE A 113 3.20 -0.82 -9.44
CA ILE A 113 3.82 0.43 -9.92
C ILE A 113 5.08 0.13 -10.75
N GLN A 114 5.93 -0.79 -10.29
CA GLN A 114 7.18 -1.16 -10.97
C GLN A 114 6.94 -1.89 -12.30
N LEU A 115 5.87 -2.70 -12.38
CA LEU A 115 5.46 -3.37 -13.62
C LEU A 115 4.96 -2.36 -14.68
N GLY A 116 4.41 -1.24 -14.29
CA GLY A 116 4.10 -0.10 -15.14
C GLY A 116 3.32 -0.49 -16.41
N LYS A 117 3.92 -0.28 -17.58
CA LYS A 117 3.26 -0.48 -18.88
C LYS A 117 2.90 -1.95 -19.21
N THR A 118 3.34 -2.92 -18.43
CA THR A 118 2.99 -4.33 -18.62
C THR A 118 1.63 -4.68 -17.99
N LEU A 119 1.09 -3.79 -17.17
CA LEU A 119 -0.23 -3.96 -16.56
C LEU A 119 -1.35 -3.68 -17.56
N GLY A 120 -2.47 -4.36 -17.38
CA GLY A 120 -3.70 -4.04 -18.08
C GLY A 120 -4.32 -2.71 -17.61
N ALA A 121 -5.30 -2.24 -18.38
CA ALA A 121 -5.88 -0.90 -18.15
C ALA A 121 -6.63 -0.80 -16.80
N ARG A 122 -7.30 -1.87 -16.34
CA ARG A 122 -8.05 -1.87 -15.09
C ARG A 122 -7.10 -1.79 -13.89
N THR A 123 -6.07 -2.63 -13.87
CA THR A 123 -5.06 -2.60 -12.80
C THR A 123 -4.32 -1.26 -12.79
N THR A 124 -3.97 -0.70 -13.95
CA THR A 124 -3.36 0.62 -14.06
C THR A 124 -4.26 1.71 -13.46
N ALA A 125 -5.57 1.69 -13.75
CA ALA A 125 -6.52 2.64 -13.17
C ALA A 125 -6.61 2.49 -11.64
N THR A 126 -6.61 1.26 -11.12
CA THR A 126 -6.61 0.99 -9.67
C THR A 126 -5.33 1.49 -9.00
N VAL A 127 -4.15 1.28 -9.63
CA VAL A 127 -2.87 1.83 -9.15
C VAL A 127 -2.93 3.36 -9.05
N HIS A 128 -3.37 4.03 -10.12
CA HIS A 128 -3.43 5.50 -10.14
C HIS A 128 -4.39 6.04 -9.08
N ARG A 129 -5.55 5.43 -8.92
CA ARG A 129 -6.53 5.83 -7.89
C ARG A 129 -5.92 5.68 -6.49
N ALA A 130 -5.33 4.53 -6.18
CA ALA A 130 -4.73 4.28 -4.86
C ALA A 130 -3.58 5.24 -4.52
N ILE A 131 -2.76 5.60 -5.52
CA ILE A 131 -1.69 6.60 -5.35
C ILE A 131 -2.30 7.98 -5.11
N HIS A 132 -3.30 8.36 -5.90
CA HIS A 132 -3.93 9.67 -5.80
C HIS A 132 -4.57 9.89 -4.42
N GLU A 133 -5.40 8.95 -3.98
CA GLU A 133 -6.01 8.97 -2.64
C GLU A 133 -4.97 9.07 -1.52
N PHE A 134 -3.84 8.37 -1.65
CA PHE A 134 -2.76 8.42 -0.67
C PHE A 134 -2.06 9.79 -0.66
N LEU A 135 -1.80 10.40 -1.82
CA LEU A 135 -1.18 11.72 -1.91
C LEU A 135 -2.13 12.82 -1.43
N GLU A 136 -3.41 12.76 -1.77
CA GLU A 136 -4.43 13.70 -1.29
C GLU A 136 -4.52 13.69 0.24
N MET A 137 -4.55 12.51 0.86
CA MET A 137 -4.58 12.39 2.33
C MET A 137 -3.40 13.13 3.00
N ILE A 138 -2.20 13.06 2.42
CA ILE A 138 -1.02 13.77 2.93
C ILE A 138 -1.11 15.27 2.62
N GLU A 139 -1.54 15.63 1.41
CA GLU A 139 -1.68 17.04 0.98
C GLU A 139 -2.64 17.80 1.89
N ASP A 140 -3.80 17.25 2.18
CA ASP A 140 -4.81 17.84 3.07
C ASP A 140 -4.19 18.18 4.44
N ARG A 141 -3.41 17.25 5.00
CA ARG A 141 -2.74 17.50 6.29
C ARG A 141 -1.67 18.60 6.19
N LEU A 142 -0.88 18.62 5.12
CA LEU A 142 0.19 19.60 4.96
C LEU A 142 -0.36 21.01 4.65
N VAL A 143 -1.50 21.12 3.96
CA VAL A 143 -2.21 22.40 3.76
C VAL A 143 -2.64 22.98 5.11
N ILE A 144 -3.29 22.19 5.96
CA ILE A 144 -3.68 22.61 7.32
C ILE A 144 -2.44 23.07 8.12
N ALA A 145 -1.35 22.31 8.06
CA ALA A 145 -0.13 22.63 8.77
C ALA A 145 0.53 23.94 8.27
N LYS A 146 0.47 24.21 6.97
CA LYS A 146 0.99 25.46 6.39
C LYS A 146 0.20 26.67 6.87
N GLU A 147 -1.12 26.57 6.89
CA GLU A 147 -2.02 27.62 7.41
C GLU A 147 -1.78 27.89 8.90
N ALA A 148 -1.45 26.85 9.66
CA ALA A 148 -1.08 26.93 11.09
C ALA A 148 0.37 27.38 11.34
N GLY A 149 1.18 27.64 10.30
CA GLY A 149 2.57 28.06 10.42
C GLY A 149 3.53 26.96 10.90
N GLN A 150 3.16 25.70 10.78
CA GLN A 150 3.94 24.53 11.22
C GLN A 150 4.90 24.01 10.16
N LEU A 151 4.73 24.42 8.89
CA LEU A 151 5.68 24.18 7.82
C LEU A 151 6.63 25.36 7.67
N ARG A 152 7.89 25.10 7.36
CA ARG A 152 8.86 26.12 7.01
C ARG A 152 8.33 26.96 5.85
N PRO A 153 8.48 28.31 5.89
CA PRO A 153 7.91 29.23 4.89
C PRO A 153 8.39 28.97 3.45
N ASP A 154 9.62 28.46 3.31
CA ASP A 154 10.29 28.20 2.04
C ASP A 154 9.90 26.86 1.39
N ILE A 155 9.10 26.03 2.08
CA ILE A 155 8.73 24.71 1.59
C ILE A 155 7.56 24.79 0.60
N ASP A 156 7.75 24.23 -0.58
CA ASP A 156 6.69 23.93 -1.53
C ASP A 156 5.85 22.74 -1.05
N ILE A 157 4.52 22.90 -0.99
CA ILE A 157 3.62 21.84 -0.48
C ILE A 157 3.73 20.58 -1.31
N LYS A 158 3.76 20.67 -2.65
CA LYS A 158 3.82 19.46 -3.50
C LYS A 158 5.12 18.69 -3.29
N ALA A 159 6.24 19.42 -3.13
CA ALA A 159 7.52 18.79 -2.81
C ALA A 159 7.46 18.10 -1.44
N ALA A 160 6.85 18.73 -0.43
CA ALA A 160 6.68 18.14 0.89
C ALA A 160 5.76 16.89 0.86
N VAL A 161 4.67 16.91 0.10
CA VAL A 161 3.79 15.75 -0.11
C VAL A 161 4.59 14.57 -0.66
N HIS A 162 5.37 14.80 -1.71
CA HIS A 162 6.19 13.74 -2.31
C HIS A 162 7.31 13.27 -1.38
N LEU A 163 7.91 14.17 -0.59
CA LEU A 163 8.90 13.78 0.42
C LEU A 163 8.27 12.87 1.48
N VAL A 164 7.15 13.27 2.06
CA VAL A 164 6.45 12.48 3.10
C VAL A 164 5.97 11.15 2.53
N ALA A 165 5.29 11.16 1.39
CA ALA A 165 4.83 9.93 0.74
C ALA A 165 5.99 8.99 0.37
N GLY A 166 7.09 9.55 -0.12
CA GLY A 166 8.30 8.82 -0.49
C GLY A 166 8.95 8.10 0.69
N GLN A 167 8.84 8.63 1.93
CA GLN A 167 9.37 7.96 3.12
C GLN A 167 8.73 6.58 3.32
N MET A 168 7.47 6.36 2.96
CA MET A 168 6.85 5.03 3.05
C MET A 168 7.54 4.00 2.16
N ILE A 169 8.05 4.41 1.01
CA ILE A 169 8.80 3.54 0.10
C ILE A 169 10.19 3.25 0.68
N VAL A 170 10.87 4.30 1.16
CA VAL A 170 12.20 4.18 1.76
C VAL A 170 12.14 3.30 3.00
N VAL A 171 11.21 3.56 3.93
CA VAL A 171 11.01 2.77 5.15
C VAL A 171 10.87 1.26 4.82
N LYS A 172 10.02 0.90 3.87
CA LYS A 172 9.85 -0.50 3.47
C LYS A 172 11.16 -1.13 2.98
N ASN A 173 11.92 -0.42 2.15
CA ASN A 173 13.17 -0.94 1.60
C ASN A 173 14.24 -1.10 2.68
N VAL A 174 14.40 -0.13 3.59
CA VAL A 174 15.42 -0.23 4.64
C VAL A 174 15.08 -1.29 5.68
N VAL A 175 13.80 -1.53 5.98
CA VAL A 175 13.38 -2.66 6.81
C VAL A 175 13.76 -4.00 6.17
N LEU A 176 13.53 -4.13 4.85
CA LEU A 176 13.86 -5.36 4.10
C LEU A 176 15.36 -5.69 4.10
N ILE A 177 16.24 -4.68 4.11
CA ILE A 177 17.70 -4.90 4.19
C ILE A 177 18.21 -5.06 5.63
N GLY A 178 17.31 -5.05 6.62
CA GLY A 178 17.65 -5.36 8.01
C GLY A 178 18.16 -4.19 8.85
N GLU A 179 17.88 -2.95 8.45
CA GLU A 179 18.23 -1.79 9.29
C GLU A 179 17.54 -1.87 10.65
N PRO A 180 18.20 -1.48 11.74
CA PRO A 180 17.59 -1.45 13.07
C PRO A 180 16.41 -0.47 13.15
N LYS A 181 15.34 -0.86 13.84
CA LYS A 181 14.09 -0.10 13.97
C LYS A 181 14.29 1.36 14.39
N GLU A 182 15.17 1.60 15.35
CA GLU A 182 15.48 2.95 15.84
C GLU A 182 16.18 3.81 14.77
N GLY A 183 17.03 3.21 13.94
CA GLY A 183 17.66 3.88 12.80
C GLY A 183 16.63 4.34 11.77
N VAL A 184 15.64 3.49 11.49
CA VAL A 184 14.53 3.81 10.56
C VAL A 184 13.66 4.93 11.12
N LYS A 185 13.33 4.92 12.42
CA LYS A 185 12.58 6.01 13.07
C LYS A 185 13.37 7.32 13.02
N CYS A 186 14.67 7.28 13.30
CA CYS A 186 15.54 8.47 13.21
C CYS A 186 15.59 9.05 11.79
N MET A 187 15.71 8.19 10.77
CA MET A 187 15.70 8.62 9.37
C MET A 187 14.40 9.36 9.00
N VAL A 188 13.26 8.85 9.41
CA VAL A 188 11.95 9.49 9.17
C VAL A 188 11.85 10.81 9.93
N ALA A 189 12.27 10.86 11.19
CA ALA A 189 12.27 12.08 11.99
C ALA A 189 13.09 13.19 11.34
N LEU A 190 14.27 12.87 10.79
CA LEU A 190 15.09 13.84 10.04
C LEU A 190 14.39 14.40 8.81
N ALA A 191 13.62 13.58 8.09
CA ALA A 191 12.86 14.05 6.94
C ALA A 191 11.70 14.98 7.35
N ILE A 192 11.03 14.68 8.47
CA ILE A 192 9.96 15.50 9.06
C ILE A 192 10.54 16.82 9.57
N ASP A 193 11.67 16.79 10.30
CA ASP A 193 12.36 17.98 10.80
C ASP A 193 12.81 18.91 9.66
N GLY A 194 13.14 18.35 8.50
CA GLY A 194 13.52 19.12 7.32
C GLY A 194 12.41 20.01 6.76
N ILE A 195 11.15 19.71 7.02
CA ILE A 195 9.98 20.46 6.50
C ILE A 195 9.21 21.22 7.57
N THR A 196 9.38 20.89 8.85
CA THR A 196 8.66 21.54 9.96
C THR A 196 9.44 22.72 10.53
N THR A 197 8.72 23.67 11.17
CA THR A 197 9.30 24.81 11.90
C THR A 197 9.88 24.41 13.25
#